data_c3a80022262136799637c8371cca9482
#
_entry.id   c3a80022262136799637c8371cca9482
#
_cell.length_a   1.000
_cell.length_b   1.000
_cell.length_c   1.000
_cell.angle_alpha   90.00
_cell.angle_beta   90.00
_cell.angle_gamma   90.00
#
_symmetry.space_group_name_H-M   'P 1'
#
loop_
_entity.id
_entity.type
_entity.pdbx_description
1 polymer ?
#
loop_
_entity_poly.entity_id
_entity_poly.type
_entity_poly.pdbx_seq_one_letter_code
_entity_poly.pdbx_strand_id
1 'polypeptide(L)'
;MFFFFFDIEKRIGLKKLSGVELGTSETSNQTHIGLFEDVLQFLGDNVVTTAMLVYGDYCQILDCYFDRIKNPDGTFRSPKIRKGGVGEESVVSKIREFALEDKSADWYLLWSGLENQDLVFWLINSNSEDFAIIKTLVKDNVRIIKDEDKAYASLKNIMVSKINKSSIGIQKEIEIISQT
;
A
#
# COMPACT_ATOMS: atom_id res chain seq x y z
N MET A 1 2.70 -12.68 -21.12
CA MET A 1 2.06 -11.97 -20.03
C MET A 1 2.93 -10.82 -19.54
N PHE A 2 2.37 -9.65 -19.39
CA PHE A 2 3.10 -8.40 -19.22
C PHE A 2 3.08 -7.96 -17.77
N PHE A 3 3.85 -8.63 -16.92
CA PHE A 3 3.90 -8.33 -15.50
C PHE A 3 5.03 -7.39 -15.11
N PHE A 4 5.95 -7.14 -16.01
CA PHE A 4 7.17 -6.38 -15.73
C PHE A 4 6.94 -4.91 -15.43
N PHE A 5 5.78 -4.35 -15.80
CA PHE A 5 5.46 -2.97 -15.42
C PHE A 5 5.20 -2.80 -13.95
N PHE A 6 4.81 -3.87 -13.30
CA PHE A 6 4.40 -3.88 -11.91
C PHE A 6 5.38 -4.69 -11.08
N ASP A 7 6.66 -4.61 -11.41
CA ASP A 7 7.66 -5.25 -10.57
C ASP A 7 7.81 -4.47 -9.27
N ILE A 8 7.70 -5.19 -8.17
CA ILE A 8 7.73 -4.62 -6.83
C ILE A 8 9.19 -4.49 -6.38
N GLU A 9 9.52 -3.34 -5.79
CA GLU A 9 10.85 -3.10 -5.20
C GLU A 9 11.15 -4.06 -4.05
N LYS A 10 12.38 -4.04 -3.56
CA LYS A 10 13.01 -5.09 -2.75
C LYS A 10 12.50 -5.24 -1.33
N ARG A 11 11.58 -4.40 -0.87
CA ARG A 11 11.06 -4.46 0.50
C ARG A 11 9.56 -4.23 0.50
N ILE A 12 8.87 -4.94 1.38
CA ILE A 12 7.43 -4.78 1.61
C ILE A 12 7.24 -4.47 3.08
N GLY A 13 6.54 -3.37 3.37
CA GLY A 13 6.13 -3.05 4.73
C GLY A 13 4.82 -3.73 5.08
N LEU A 14 4.65 -4.11 6.33
CA LEU A 14 3.44 -4.72 6.85
C LEU A 14 3.13 -4.12 8.23
N LYS A 15 1.93 -3.59 8.40
CA LYS A 15 1.48 -3.14 9.71
C LYS A 15 0.00 -3.41 9.93
N LYS A 16 -0.36 -3.61 11.20
CA LYS A 16 -1.76 -3.55 11.63
C LYS A 16 -2.16 -2.09 11.79
N LEU A 17 -3.26 -1.70 11.18
CA LEU A 17 -3.78 -0.34 11.30
C LEU A 17 -4.52 -0.18 12.63
N SER A 18 -4.26 0.91 13.33
CA SER A 18 -4.96 1.24 14.57
C SER A 18 -6.33 1.86 14.28
N GLY A 19 -7.22 1.84 15.29
CA GLY A 19 -8.51 2.52 15.16
C GLY A 19 -8.37 4.02 14.90
N VAL A 20 -7.31 4.63 15.41
CA VAL A 20 -6.99 6.04 15.14
C VAL A 20 -6.65 6.26 13.67
N GLU A 21 -5.80 5.41 13.10
CA GLU A 21 -5.43 5.47 11.67
C GLU A 21 -6.63 5.20 10.76
N LEU A 22 -7.50 4.27 11.15
CA LEU A 22 -8.71 3.93 10.40
C LEU A 22 -9.86 4.94 10.56
N GLY A 23 -9.74 5.88 11.50
CA GLY A 23 -10.80 6.82 11.81
C GLY A 23 -11.99 6.20 12.54
N THR A 24 -11.82 5.03 13.14
CA THR A 24 -12.87 4.33 13.92
C THR A 24 -12.78 4.61 15.41
N SER A 25 -11.74 5.31 15.86
CA SER A 25 -11.59 5.73 17.25
C SER A 25 -12.37 7.02 17.51
N GLU A 26 -13.18 7.03 18.57
CA GLU A 26 -13.94 8.23 18.98
C GLU A 26 -13.07 9.27 19.69
N THR A 27 -11.85 8.91 20.07
CA THR A 27 -10.99 9.75 20.94
C THR A 27 -9.93 10.52 20.20
N SER A 28 -9.79 10.36 18.88
CA SER A 28 -8.73 11.00 18.12
C SER A 28 -9.23 11.52 16.77
N ASN A 29 -8.74 12.71 16.42
CA ASN A 29 -8.95 13.34 15.11
C ASN A 29 -7.77 13.10 14.16
N GLN A 30 -6.96 12.07 14.37
CA GLN A 30 -5.84 11.77 13.50
C GLN A 30 -6.31 11.52 12.07
N THR A 31 -5.61 12.12 11.11
CA THR A 31 -5.97 12.07 9.69
C THR A 31 -4.91 11.38 8.83
N HIS A 32 -3.95 10.68 9.45
CA HIS A 32 -2.84 10.07 8.73
C HIS A 32 -2.55 8.64 9.16
N ILE A 33 -1.87 7.91 8.27
CA ILE A 33 -1.32 6.58 8.52
C ILE A 33 0.21 6.70 8.43
N GLY A 34 0.90 6.25 9.49
CA GLY A 34 2.36 6.21 9.51
C GLY A 34 2.91 5.02 8.72
N LEU A 35 4.01 5.24 7.99
CA LEU A 35 4.69 4.21 7.21
C LEU A 35 6.13 4.02 7.72
N PHE A 36 6.77 2.92 7.30
CA PHE A 36 8.17 2.65 7.65
C PHE A 36 9.08 3.21 6.57
N GLU A 37 10.00 4.10 6.95
CA GLU A 37 10.95 4.74 6.04
C GLU A 37 11.83 3.71 5.31
N ASP A 38 12.21 2.63 5.97
CA ASP A 38 13.09 1.61 5.41
C ASP A 38 12.54 0.98 4.12
N VAL A 39 11.23 0.97 3.94
CA VAL A 39 10.57 0.46 2.74
C VAL A 39 10.58 1.49 1.61
N LEU A 40 10.75 2.76 1.93
CA LEU A 40 10.59 3.88 1.01
C LEU A 40 11.91 4.49 0.53
N GLN A 41 13.03 3.90 0.89
CA GLN A 41 14.36 4.44 0.54
C GLN A 41 14.58 4.55 -0.98
N PHE A 42 13.92 3.71 -1.76
CA PHE A 42 13.99 3.76 -3.23
C PHE A 42 13.49 5.09 -3.82
N LEU A 43 12.65 5.83 -3.08
CA LEU A 43 12.11 7.12 -3.53
C LEU A 43 13.18 8.21 -3.61
N GLY A 44 14.27 8.10 -2.81
CA GLY A 44 15.22 9.19 -2.71
C GLY A 44 14.53 10.49 -2.29
N ASP A 45 14.68 11.54 -3.07
CA ASP A 45 14.03 12.84 -2.86
C ASP A 45 12.73 13.00 -3.67
N ASN A 46 12.26 11.96 -4.35
CA ASN A 46 11.03 12.02 -5.15
C ASN A 46 9.78 12.16 -4.28
N VAL A 47 8.83 12.91 -4.78
CA VAL A 47 7.54 13.12 -4.13
C VAL A 47 6.49 12.27 -4.82
N VAL A 48 5.71 11.54 -4.02
CA VAL A 48 4.58 10.73 -4.51
C VAL A 48 3.30 11.56 -4.41
N THR A 49 2.53 11.61 -5.49
CA THR A 49 1.25 12.31 -5.54
C THR A 49 0.06 11.39 -5.78
N THR A 50 0.32 10.22 -6.35
CA THR A 50 -0.67 9.16 -6.56
C THR A 50 -0.08 7.83 -6.13
N ALA A 51 -0.95 6.88 -5.78
CA ALA A 51 -0.54 5.53 -5.45
C ALA A 51 -1.65 4.56 -5.83
N MET A 52 -1.28 3.30 -6.03
CA MET A 52 -2.23 2.25 -6.29
C MET A 52 -2.73 1.66 -4.98
N LEU A 53 -4.03 1.46 -4.84
CA LEU A 53 -4.64 0.78 -3.71
C LEU A 53 -5.30 -0.52 -4.20
N VAL A 54 -4.92 -1.63 -3.58
CA VAL A 54 -5.47 -2.96 -3.83
C VAL A 54 -6.22 -3.44 -2.59
N TYR A 55 -7.47 -3.88 -2.75
CA TYR A 55 -8.27 -4.50 -1.71
C TYR A 55 -9.22 -5.53 -2.33
N GLY A 56 -9.00 -6.81 -2.04
CA GLY A 56 -9.74 -7.87 -2.73
C GLY A 56 -9.58 -7.76 -4.24
N ASP A 57 -10.68 -7.59 -4.95
CA ASP A 57 -10.68 -7.35 -6.40
C ASP A 57 -10.61 -5.87 -6.79
N TYR A 58 -10.69 -4.98 -5.80
CA TYR A 58 -10.54 -3.55 -6.02
C TYR A 58 -9.07 -3.21 -6.30
N CYS A 59 -8.84 -2.43 -7.35
CA CYS A 59 -7.51 -1.90 -7.68
C CYS A 59 -7.69 -0.58 -8.42
N GLN A 60 -7.27 0.52 -7.81
CA GLN A 60 -7.39 1.85 -8.38
C GLN A 60 -6.16 2.69 -8.07
N ILE A 61 -5.86 3.64 -8.96
CA ILE A 61 -4.89 4.69 -8.71
C ILE A 61 -5.64 5.87 -8.08
N LEU A 62 -5.19 6.27 -6.90
CA LEU A 62 -5.82 7.32 -6.10
C LEU A 62 -4.81 8.40 -5.76
N ASP A 63 -5.31 9.59 -5.42
CA ASP A 63 -4.47 10.63 -4.84
C ASP A 63 -3.83 10.16 -3.55
N CYS A 64 -2.56 10.48 -3.37
CA CYS A 64 -1.78 10.11 -2.20
C CYS A 64 -1.14 11.36 -1.62
N TYR A 65 -1.64 11.81 -0.48
CA TYR A 65 -1.08 12.95 0.24
C TYR A 65 0.05 12.47 1.14
N PHE A 66 1.25 12.51 0.61
CA PHE A 66 2.43 11.88 1.18
C PHE A 66 3.34 12.92 1.83
N ASP A 67 3.60 12.76 3.12
CA ASP A 67 4.54 13.57 3.88
C ASP A 67 5.80 12.77 4.18
N ARG A 68 6.92 13.27 3.71
CA ARG A 68 8.24 12.71 3.94
C ARG A 68 9.23 13.85 4.11
N ILE A 69 9.57 14.15 5.36
CA ILE A 69 10.35 15.32 5.72
C ILE A 69 11.81 14.93 5.92
N LYS A 70 12.70 15.60 5.19
CA LYS A 70 14.14 15.41 5.29
C LYS A 70 14.71 16.22 6.45
N ASN A 71 15.49 15.56 7.28
CA ASN A 71 16.25 16.21 8.35
C ASN A 71 17.49 16.93 7.80
N PRO A 72 18.09 17.88 8.55
CA PRO A 72 19.31 18.57 8.11
C PRO A 72 20.48 17.63 7.84
N ASP A 73 20.52 16.46 8.50
CA ASP A 73 21.59 15.46 8.32
C ASP A 73 21.39 14.55 7.09
N GLY A 74 20.34 14.77 6.31
CA GLY A 74 20.01 13.98 5.12
C GLY A 74 19.13 12.77 5.37
N THR A 75 18.83 12.42 6.63
CA THR A 75 17.89 11.35 6.97
C THR A 75 16.44 11.85 6.83
N PHE A 76 15.49 10.91 6.76
CA PHE A 76 14.07 11.25 6.68
C PHE A 76 13.37 10.94 7.98
N ARG A 77 12.40 11.78 8.35
CA ARG A 77 11.45 11.47 9.42
C ARG A 77 10.54 10.31 8.99
N SER A 78 9.88 9.68 9.96
CA SER A 78 8.88 8.66 9.66
C SER A 78 7.83 9.22 8.72
N PRO A 79 7.68 8.65 7.52
CA PRO A 79 6.74 9.15 6.54
C PRO A 79 5.32 8.83 6.93
N LYS A 80 4.37 9.58 6.37
CA LYS A 80 2.95 9.34 6.57
C LYS A 80 2.16 9.71 5.32
N ILE A 81 1.04 9.03 5.16
CA ILE A 81 0.02 9.39 4.18
C ILE A 81 -1.18 9.99 4.89
N ARG A 82 -1.74 11.06 4.33
CA ARG A 82 -2.83 11.81 4.95
C ARG A 82 -4.13 11.63 4.18
N LYS A 83 -5.23 11.79 4.90
CA LYS A 83 -6.54 11.99 4.31
C LYS A 83 -6.55 13.31 3.53
N GLY A 84 -7.13 13.35 2.34
CA GLY A 84 -7.35 14.57 1.58
C GLY A 84 -8.41 15.47 2.20
N GLY A 85 -8.71 16.59 1.54
CA GLY A 85 -9.77 17.48 1.96
C GLY A 85 -11.15 16.83 1.90
N VAL A 86 -12.16 17.51 2.43
CA VAL A 86 -13.54 17.03 2.43
C VAL A 86 -14.01 16.80 0.98
N GLY A 87 -14.50 15.60 0.71
CA GLY A 87 -14.96 15.20 -0.62
C GLY A 87 -13.86 14.76 -1.58
N GLU A 88 -12.60 14.85 -1.19
CA GLU A 88 -11.47 14.34 -1.98
C GLU A 88 -11.24 12.86 -1.72
N GLU A 89 -11.20 12.07 -2.80
CA GLU A 89 -10.89 10.66 -2.73
C GLU A 89 -9.38 10.46 -2.71
N SER A 90 -8.87 9.78 -1.68
CA SER A 90 -7.45 9.51 -1.51
C SER A 90 -7.25 8.08 -1.01
N VAL A 91 -5.99 7.63 -0.99
CA VAL A 91 -5.66 6.32 -0.43
C VAL A 91 -6.21 6.18 1.00
N VAL A 92 -5.93 7.14 1.87
CA VAL A 92 -6.39 7.07 3.28
C VAL A 92 -7.91 7.15 3.38
N SER A 93 -8.56 8.04 2.63
CA SER A 93 -10.02 8.15 2.67
C SER A 93 -10.70 6.86 2.20
N LYS A 94 -10.14 6.21 1.19
CA LYS A 94 -10.67 4.93 0.69
C LYS A 94 -10.45 3.77 1.66
N ILE A 95 -9.28 3.70 2.29
CA ILE A 95 -9.02 2.72 3.35
C ILE A 95 -10.04 2.86 4.47
N ARG A 96 -10.30 4.09 4.90
CA ARG A 96 -11.29 4.37 5.96
C ARG A 96 -12.71 4.00 5.56
N GLU A 97 -13.07 4.26 4.31
CA GLU A 97 -14.36 3.85 3.77
C GLU A 97 -14.55 2.34 3.84
N PHE A 98 -13.58 1.56 3.42
CA PHE A 98 -13.61 0.09 3.53
C PHE A 98 -13.68 -0.36 4.99
N ALA A 99 -12.92 0.26 5.88
CA ALA A 99 -12.89 -0.12 7.30
C ALA A 99 -14.25 0.10 7.99
N LEU A 100 -15.04 1.09 7.56
CA LEU A 100 -16.37 1.34 8.08
C LEU A 100 -17.37 0.22 7.73
N GLU A 101 -17.13 -0.53 6.66
CA GLU A 101 -17.99 -1.64 6.24
C GLU A 101 -17.84 -2.87 7.12
N ASP A 102 -16.70 -3.03 7.80
CA ASP A 102 -16.45 -4.14 8.72
C ASP A 102 -15.63 -3.68 9.93
N LYS A 103 -16.30 -3.09 10.91
CA LYS A 103 -15.66 -2.56 12.12
C LYS A 103 -15.19 -3.66 13.08
N SER A 104 -15.63 -4.89 12.90
CA SER A 104 -15.23 -6.03 13.74
C SER A 104 -13.89 -6.61 13.33
N ALA A 105 -13.45 -6.34 12.10
CA ALA A 105 -12.21 -6.87 11.55
C ALA A 105 -10.98 -6.13 12.06
N ASP A 106 -9.86 -6.82 12.11
CA ASP A 106 -8.54 -6.19 12.11
C ASP A 106 -8.15 -5.88 10.67
N TRP A 107 -7.47 -4.76 10.48
CA TRP A 107 -7.05 -4.29 9.17
C TRP A 107 -5.54 -4.18 9.09
N TYR A 108 -4.99 -4.66 7.99
CA TYR A 108 -3.54 -4.68 7.74
C TYR A 108 -3.24 -3.97 6.45
N LEU A 109 -2.11 -3.27 6.43
CA LEU A 109 -1.63 -2.57 5.25
C LEU A 109 -0.25 -3.08 4.89
N LEU A 110 -0.10 -3.51 3.62
CA LEU A 110 1.20 -3.75 3.03
C LEU A 110 1.48 -2.63 2.03
N TRP A 111 2.74 -2.24 1.93
CA TRP A 111 3.14 -1.25 0.91
C TRP A 111 4.53 -1.56 0.39
N SER A 112 4.75 -1.17 -0.86
CA SER A 112 6.03 -1.32 -1.54
C SER A 112 6.12 -0.33 -2.69
N GLY A 113 7.31 -0.23 -3.27
CA GLY A 113 7.53 0.52 -4.49
C GLY A 113 7.44 -0.35 -5.73
N LEU A 114 7.03 0.27 -6.81
CA LEU A 114 7.12 -0.29 -8.14
C LEU A 114 8.41 0.22 -8.82
N GLU A 115 8.90 -0.48 -9.84
CA GLU A 115 10.14 -0.09 -10.53
C GLU A 115 10.14 1.35 -11.07
N ASN A 116 8.96 1.85 -11.46
CA ASN A 116 8.80 3.22 -11.91
C ASN A 116 8.75 4.26 -10.77
N GLN A 117 9.06 3.85 -9.54
CA GLN A 117 9.01 4.64 -8.31
C GLN A 117 7.61 5.03 -7.84
N ASP A 118 6.57 4.40 -8.35
CA ASP A 118 5.22 4.53 -7.79
C ASP A 118 5.08 3.67 -6.53
N LEU A 119 4.12 4.03 -5.69
CA LEU A 119 3.75 3.24 -4.52
C LEU A 119 2.53 2.37 -4.80
N VAL A 120 2.54 1.20 -4.20
CA VAL A 120 1.37 0.33 -4.12
C VAL A 120 1.06 0.03 -2.66
N PHE A 121 -0.23 0.12 -2.32
CA PHE A 121 -0.77 -0.24 -1.02
C PHE A 121 -1.72 -1.43 -1.20
N TRP A 122 -1.59 -2.42 -0.35
CA TRP A 122 -2.49 -3.57 -0.32
C TRP A 122 -3.14 -3.64 1.04
N LEU A 123 -4.48 -3.44 1.07
CA LEU A 123 -5.29 -3.49 2.28
C LEU A 123 -5.85 -4.90 2.45
N ILE A 124 -5.70 -5.46 3.64
CA ILE A 124 -6.19 -6.79 3.97
C ILE A 124 -7.05 -6.73 5.22
N ASN A 125 -8.25 -7.28 5.10
CA ASN A 125 -9.22 -7.46 6.17
C ASN A 125 -9.03 -8.86 6.79
N SER A 126 -8.93 -8.95 8.13
CA SER A 126 -8.71 -10.21 8.84
C SER A 126 -9.84 -11.24 8.64
N ASN A 127 -11.03 -10.80 8.19
CA ASN A 127 -12.15 -11.68 7.90
C ASN A 127 -12.19 -12.10 6.41
N SER A 128 -11.23 -11.67 5.60
CA SER A 128 -11.17 -12.01 4.17
C SER A 128 -10.26 -13.22 3.90
N GLU A 129 -10.40 -13.81 2.72
CA GLU A 129 -9.53 -14.91 2.26
C GLU A 129 -8.06 -14.46 2.16
N ASP A 130 -7.82 -13.21 1.80
CA ASP A 130 -6.47 -12.66 1.65
C ASP A 130 -5.69 -12.70 2.96
N PHE A 131 -6.36 -12.70 4.11
CA PHE A 131 -5.68 -12.74 5.40
C PHE A 131 -4.83 -14.02 5.58
N ALA A 132 -5.25 -15.13 5.00
CA ALA A 132 -4.47 -16.37 5.06
C ALA A 132 -3.06 -16.21 4.50
N ILE A 133 -2.86 -15.29 3.56
CA ILE A 133 -1.57 -15.02 2.92
C ILE A 133 -0.56 -14.42 3.90
N ILE A 134 -1.03 -13.58 4.83
CA ILE A 134 -0.17 -12.86 5.78
C ILE A 134 -0.27 -13.38 7.22
N LYS A 135 -1.12 -14.35 7.49
CA LYS A 135 -1.42 -14.82 8.85
C LYS A 135 -0.16 -15.19 9.65
N THR A 136 0.75 -15.92 9.07
CA THR A 136 2.01 -16.32 9.73
C THR A 136 2.91 -15.12 9.98
N LEU A 137 3.02 -14.21 9.02
CA LEU A 137 3.81 -12.98 9.18
C LEU A 137 3.26 -12.11 10.30
N VAL A 138 1.95 -11.98 10.40
CA VAL A 138 1.28 -11.24 11.48
C VAL A 138 1.55 -11.89 12.83
N LYS A 139 1.42 -13.21 12.92
CA LYS A 139 1.70 -13.97 14.13
C LYS A 139 3.15 -13.78 14.61
N ASP A 140 4.10 -13.73 13.68
CA ASP A 140 5.52 -13.58 13.97
C ASP A 140 5.95 -12.12 14.12
N ASN A 141 5.00 -11.17 14.11
CA ASN A 141 5.26 -9.73 14.22
C ASN A 141 6.23 -9.18 13.18
N VAL A 142 6.21 -9.72 11.96
CA VAL A 142 7.04 -9.24 10.87
C VAL A 142 6.56 -7.87 10.42
N ARG A 143 7.47 -6.91 10.34
CA ARG A 143 7.18 -5.52 9.95
C ARG A 143 7.71 -5.19 8.55
N ILE A 144 8.82 -5.79 8.17
CA ILE A 144 9.45 -5.57 6.86
C ILE A 144 9.81 -6.94 6.28
N ILE A 145 9.34 -7.20 5.07
CA ILE A 145 9.67 -8.40 4.31
C ILE A 145 10.72 -7.99 3.28
N LYS A 146 11.90 -8.60 3.37
CA LYS A 146 13.02 -8.32 2.47
C LYS A 146 13.05 -9.31 1.31
N ASP A 147 13.76 -8.97 0.24
CA ASP A 147 13.83 -9.79 -0.96
C ASP A 147 14.46 -11.18 -0.74
N GLU A 148 15.34 -11.35 0.28
CA GLU A 148 15.87 -12.65 0.67
C GLU A 148 14.89 -13.50 1.47
N ASP A 149 13.80 -12.95 1.98
CA ASP A 149 12.81 -13.67 2.76
C ASP A 149 11.90 -14.51 1.84
N LYS A 150 11.55 -15.73 2.27
CA LYS A 150 10.70 -16.63 1.47
C LYS A 150 9.33 -16.00 1.12
N ALA A 151 8.78 -15.20 2.03
CA ALA A 151 7.48 -14.57 1.84
C ALA A 151 7.50 -13.49 0.75
N TYR A 152 8.65 -12.88 0.47
CA TYR A 152 8.74 -11.78 -0.48
C TYR A 152 8.24 -12.16 -1.87
N ALA A 153 8.80 -13.22 -2.45
CA ALA A 153 8.42 -13.64 -3.81
C ALA A 153 6.95 -14.03 -3.90
N SER A 154 6.42 -14.70 -2.88
CA SER A 154 5.01 -15.10 -2.82
C SER A 154 4.09 -13.87 -2.78
N LEU A 155 4.36 -12.91 -1.90
CA LEU A 155 3.58 -11.67 -1.79
C LEU A 155 3.66 -10.85 -3.07
N LYS A 156 4.86 -10.70 -3.62
CA LYS A 156 5.07 -10.02 -4.90
C LYS A 156 4.22 -10.62 -6.00
N ASN A 157 4.28 -11.93 -6.17
CA ASN A 157 3.56 -12.62 -7.23
C ASN A 157 2.04 -12.48 -7.09
N ILE A 158 1.51 -12.57 -5.87
CA ILE A 158 0.07 -12.40 -5.63
C ILE A 158 -0.36 -10.97 -5.93
N MET A 159 0.40 -9.98 -5.46
CA MET A 159 0.08 -8.57 -5.70
C MET A 159 0.14 -8.22 -7.18
N VAL A 160 1.18 -8.63 -7.89
CA VAL A 160 1.33 -8.44 -9.33
C VAL A 160 0.17 -9.10 -10.08
N SER A 161 -0.21 -10.32 -9.69
CA SER A 161 -1.36 -11.00 -10.28
C SER A 161 -2.67 -10.22 -10.09
N LYS A 162 -2.93 -9.70 -8.88
CA LYS A 162 -4.12 -8.88 -8.61
C LYS A 162 -4.14 -7.61 -9.47
N ILE A 163 -3.02 -6.92 -9.57
CA ILE A 163 -2.90 -5.70 -10.38
C ILE A 163 -3.15 -6.02 -11.85
N ASN A 164 -2.54 -7.06 -12.38
CA ASN A 164 -2.67 -7.42 -13.81
C ASN A 164 -4.06 -7.90 -14.19
N LYS A 165 -4.81 -8.48 -13.26
CA LYS A 165 -6.21 -8.88 -13.48
C LYS A 165 -7.18 -7.71 -13.37
N SER A 166 -6.75 -6.58 -12.81
CA SER A 166 -7.58 -5.40 -12.66
C SER A 166 -7.78 -4.67 -13.99
N SER A 167 -8.75 -3.75 -14.02
CA SER A 167 -8.95 -2.87 -15.18
C SER A 167 -7.72 -2.03 -15.51
N ILE A 168 -6.95 -1.64 -14.50
CA ILE A 168 -5.69 -0.89 -14.66
C ILE A 168 -4.65 -1.74 -15.39
N GLY A 169 -4.46 -2.98 -14.96
CA GLY A 169 -3.51 -3.90 -15.59
C GLY A 169 -3.89 -4.22 -17.05
N ILE A 170 -5.16 -4.48 -17.30
CA ILE A 170 -5.68 -4.73 -18.65
C ILE A 170 -5.46 -3.49 -19.53
N GLN A 171 -5.71 -2.30 -19.03
CA GLN A 171 -5.51 -1.06 -19.79
C GLN A 171 -4.04 -0.86 -20.16
N LYS A 172 -3.11 -1.11 -19.25
CA LYS A 172 -1.67 -1.04 -19.50
C LYS A 172 -1.22 -2.04 -20.56
N GLU A 173 -1.72 -3.26 -20.53
CA GLU A 173 -1.45 -4.28 -21.54
C GLU A 173 -1.93 -3.84 -22.93
N ILE A 174 -3.13 -3.27 -23.02
CA ILE A 174 -3.68 -2.73 -24.28
C ILE A 174 -2.82 -1.60 -24.83
N GLU A 175 -2.40 -0.66 -23.97
CA GLU A 175 -1.53 0.45 -24.37
C GLU A 175 -0.23 -0.04 -25.00
N ILE A 176 0.38 -1.08 -24.46
CA ILE A 176 1.62 -1.64 -24.99
C ILE A 176 1.40 -2.34 -26.31
N ILE A 177 0.37 -3.16 -26.43
CA ILE A 177 0.02 -3.83 -27.70
C ILE A 177 -0.22 -2.79 -28.79
N SER A 178 -0.86 -1.67 -28.48
CA SER A 178 -1.15 -0.62 -29.46
C SER A 178 0.10 0.16 -29.91
N GLN A 179 1.20 0.12 -29.14
CA GLN A 179 2.45 0.80 -29.46
C GLN A 179 3.42 -0.07 -30.28
N THR A 180 3.13 -1.33 -30.43
CA THR A 180 3.94 -2.25 -31.23
C THR A 180 3.32 -2.47 -32.60
#